data_4fafb08392161355aa3bc436a48727bb
#
_entry.id   4fafb08392161355aa3bc436a48727bb
#
_cell.length_a   1.000
_cell.length_b   1.000
_cell.length_c   1.000
_cell.angle_alpha   90.00
_cell.angle_beta   90.00
_cell.angle_gamma   90.00
#
_symmetry.space_group_name_H-M   'P 1'
#
loop_
_entity.id
_entity.type
_entity.pdbx_description
1 polymer ?
#
loop_
_entity_poly.entity_id
_entity_poly.type
_entity_poly.pdbx_seq_one_letter_code
_entity_poly.pdbx_strand_id
1 'polypeptide(L)'
;MTLPASSESVQTGRHATRVVLSAWRLSRLEENAVLVVSELLTNAIRHARDTDAIELDLHATRAWLRIEIQDRDRQWPRPRVLNELSESGFGFILIDALAAKWGVRETETGKAVWAELDIRPGSGPAQAAIACPAG
;
A
#
# COMPACT_ATOMS: atom_id res chain seq x y z
N MET A 1 1.10 -7.21 -9.88
CA MET A 1 2.18 -6.77 -10.82
C MET A 1 3.53 -6.86 -10.13
N THR A 2 4.49 -7.46 -10.78
CA THR A 2 5.82 -7.63 -10.22
C THR A 2 6.74 -6.51 -10.70
N LEU A 3 7.45 -5.89 -9.78
CA LEU A 3 8.33 -4.76 -10.07
C LEU A 3 9.73 -5.02 -9.51
N PRO A 4 10.78 -4.54 -10.20
CA PRO A 4 12.11 -4.60 -9.61
C PRO A 4 12.23 -3.64 -8.43
N ALA A 5 13.11 -3.96 -7.50
CA ALA A 5 13.33 -3.14 -6.31
C ALA A 5 14.23 -1.95 -6.67
N SER A 6 13.72 -1.05 -7.47
CA SER A 6 14.45 0.13 -7.90
C SER A 6 13.55 1.36 -7.88
N SER A 7 14.15 2.53 -7.83
CA SER A 7 13.38 3.78 -7.72
C SER A 7 12.44 4.01 -8.89
N GLU A 8 12.77 3.48 -10.06
CA GLU A 8 11.91 3.61 -11.24
C GLU A 8 10.57 2.91 -11.07
N SER A 9 10.53 1.90 -10.22
CA SER A 9 9.30 1.17 -9.96
C SER A 9 8.24 2.01 -9.27
N VAL A 10 8.63 3.07 -8.58
CA VAL A 10 7.65 3.98 -7.99
C VAL A 10 6.81 4.63 -9.08
N GLN A 11 7.45 5.13 -10.13
CA GLN A 11 6.70 5.72 -11.25
C GLN A 11 5.84 4.69 -11.97
N THR A 12 6.40 3.50 -12.18
CA THR A 12 5.65 2.42 -12.82
C THR A 12 4.41 2.05 -12.00
N GLY A 13 4.56 1.93 -10.69
CA GLY A 13 3.44 1.61 -9.82
C GLY A 13 2.39 2.70 -9.77
N ARG A 14 2.82 3.96 -9.77
CA ARG A 14 1.89 5.08 -9.81
C ARG A 14 1.07 5.08 -11.10
N HIS A 15 1.75 4.88 -12.22
CA HIS A 15 1.07 4.84 -13.52
C HIS A 15 0.08 3.67 -13.58
N ALA A 16 0.51 2.50 -13.17
CA ALA A 16 -0.36 1.32 -13.16
C ALA A 16 -1.60 1.54 -12.29
N THR A 17 -1.41 2.19 -11.14
CA THR A 17 -2.52 2.51 -10.24
C THR A 17 -3.54 3.41 -10.93
N ARG A 18 -3.07 4.45 -11.64
CA ARG A 18 -3.97 5.34 -12.38
C ARG A 18 -4.78 4.58 -13.42
N VAL A 19 -4.11 3.71 -14.17
CA VAL A 19 -4.77 2.94 -15.22
C VAL A 19 -5.83 2.02 -14.62
N VAL A 20 -5.51 1.32 -13.57
CA VAL A 20 -6.45 0.39 -12.93
C VAL A 20 -7.65 1.12 -12.36
N LEU A 21 -7.40 2.23 -11.65
CA LEU A 21 -8.51 2.97 -11.06
C LEU A 21 -9.43 3.57 -12.12
N SER A 22 -8.87 4.01 -13.24
CA SER A 22 -9.69 4.48 -14.35
C SER A 22 -10.56 3.35 -14.88
N ALA A 23 -9.99 2.17 -15.07
CA ALA A 23 -10.74 1.01 -15.56
C ALA A 23 -11.83 0.58 -14.58
N TRP A 24 -11.59 0.73 -13.30
CA TRP A 24 -12.57 0.35 -12.27
C TRP A 24 -13.55 1.47 -11.93
N ARG A 25 -13.45 2.62 -12.62
CA ARG A 25 -14.28 3.80 -12.35
C ARG A 25 -14.11 4.32 -10.93
N LEU A 26 -12.88 4.27 -10.45
CA LEU A 26 -12.52 4.75 -9.13
C LEU A 26 -11.56 5.94 -9.21
N SER A 27 -11.63 6.71 -10.29
CA SER A 27 -10.71 7.84 -10.51
C SER A 27 -10.77 8.88 -9.41
N ARG A 28 -11.86 8.97 -8.67
CA ARG A 28 -11.94 9.91 -7.55
C ARG A 28 -10.99 9.55 -6.41
N LEU A 29 -10.51 8.31 -6.37
CA LEU A 29 -9.54 7.88 -5.37
C LEU A 29 -8.10 8.01 -5.86
N GLU A 30 -7.92 8.41 -7.10
CA GLU A 30 -6.60 8.36 -7.73
C GLU A 30 -5.54 9.11 -6.94
N GLU A 31 -5.84 10.34 -6.52
CA GLU A 31 -4.85 11.16 -5.83
C GLU A 31 -4.35 10.49 -4.56
N ASN A 32 -5.26 10.03 -3.72
CA ASN A 32 -4.89 9.39 -2.46
C ASN A 32 -4.24 8.03 -2.70
N ALA A 33 -4.78 7.25 -3.64
CA ALA A 33 -4.24 5.92 -3.93
C ALA A 33 -2.81 6.01 -4.47
N VAL A 34 -2.55 6.96 -5.35
CA VAL A 34 -1.21 7.15 -5.92
C VAL A 34 -0.23 7.55 -4.82
N LEU A 35 -0.64 8.41 -3.90
CA LEU A 35 0.22 8.77 -2.78
C LEU A 35 0.55 7.56 -1.91
N VAL A 36 -0.45 6.76 -1.58
CA VAL A 36 -0.25 5.55 -0.77
C VAL A 36 0.67 4.57 -1.49
N VAL A 37 0.44 4.32 -2.77
CA VAL A 37 1.30 3.44 -3.57
C VAL A 37 2.73 3.94 -3.56
N SER A 38 2.92 5.25 -3.76
CA SER A 38 4.26 5.84 -3.76
C SER A 38 4.99 5.59 -2.45
N GLU A 39 4.30 5.79 -1.33
CA GLU A 39 4.92 5.63 -0.02
C GLU A 39 5.21 4.18 0.29
N LEU A 40 4.28 3.29 -0.02
CA LEU A 40 4.50 1.86 0.22
C LEU A 40 5.62 1.32 -0.65
N LEU A 41 5.68 1.71 -1.93
CA LEU A 41 6.76 1.27 -2.80
C LEU A 41 8.09 1.83 -2.38
N THR A 42 8.15 3.12 -2.03
CA THR A 42 9.39 3.75 -1.59
C THR A 42 9.94 3.05 -0.36
N ASN A 43 9.08 2.75 0.60
CA ASN A 43 9.50 2.04 1.80
C ASN A 43 9.98 0.62 1.49
N ALA A 44 9.27 -0.10 0.63
CA ALA A 44 9.67 -1.45 0.26
C ALA A 44 11.03 -1.46 -0.45
N ILE A 45 11.24 -0.51 -1.36
CA ILE A 45 12.50 -0.41 -2.10
C ILE A 45 13.65 -0.07 -1.15
N ARG A 46 13.40 0.83 -0.20
CA ARG A 46 14.43 1.22 0.77
C ARG A 46 14.93 0.04 1.60
N HIS A 47 14.05 -0.88 1.92
CA HIS A 47 14.38 -2.01 2.77
C HIS A 47 14.66 -3.30 2.01
N ALA A 48 14.52 -3.29 0.68
CA ALA A 48 14.73 -4.46 -0.15
C ALA A 48 16.20 -4.65 -0.47
N ARG A 49 16.54 -5.87 -0.84
CA ARG A 49 17.86 -6.20 -1.36
C ARG A 49 17.87 -6.02 -2.87
N ASP A 50 19.07 -5.90 -3.44
CA ASP A 50 19.24 -5.56 -4.85
C ASP A 50 18.52 -6.49 -5.82
N THR A 51 18.41 -7.75 -5.47
CA THR A 51 17.83 -8.75 -6.37
C THR A 51 16.36 -9.01 -6.10
N ASP A 52 15.77 -8.28 -5.18
CA ASP A 52 14.41 -8.54 -4.78
C ASP A 52 13.42 -8.02 -5.81
N ALA A 53 12.35 -8.77 -5.95
CA ALA A 53 11.19 -8.34 -6.68
C ALA A 53 10.13 -7.89 -5.68
N ILE A 54 9.34 -6.91 -6.06
CA ILE A 54 8.28 -6.37 -5.24
C ILE A 54 6.97 -6.61 -5.97
N GLU A 55 5.98 -7.07 -5.25
CA GLU A 55 4.65 -7.31 -5.81
C GLU A 55 3.71 -6.20 -5.39
N LEU A 56 3.10 -5.54 -6.38
CA LEU A 56 2.07 -4.54 -6.12
C LEU A 56 0.72 -5.14 -6.49
N ASP A 57 -0.19 -5.20 -5.55
CA ASP A 57 -1.52 -5.72 -5.78
C ASP A 57 -2.57 -4.69 -5.41
N LEU A 58 -3.57 -4.54 -6.27
CA LEU A 58 -4.73 -3.70 -6.03
C LEU A 58 -5.96 -4.58 -6.03
N HIS A 59 -6.81 -4.41 -5.04
CA HIS A 59 -8.03 -5.18 -4.91
C HIS A 59 -9.15 -4.27 -4.43
N ALA A 60 -10.31 -4.35 -5.06
CA ALA A 60 -11.43 -3.50 -4.68
C ALA A 60 -12.65 -4.33 -4.32
N THR A 61 -13.34 -3.90 -3.29
CA THR A 61 -14.68 -4.38 -2.95
C THR A 61 -15.63 -3.21 -3.12
N ARG A 62 -16.88 -3.38 -2.71
CA ARG A 62 -17.83 -2.27 -2.72
C ARG A 62 -17.47 -1.19 -1.72
N ALA A 63 -16.78 -1.56 -0.65
CA ALA A 63 -16.54 -0.67 0.47
C ALA A 63 -15.16 -0.04 0.46
N TRP A 64 -14.16 -0.74 -0.08
CA TRP A 64 -12.79 -0.25 0.02
C TRP A 64 -11.91 -0.72 -1.14
N LEU A 65 -10.84 0.03 -1.32
CA LEU A 65 -9.73 -0.31 -2.22
C LEU A 65 -8.55 -0.71 -1.35
N ARG A 66 -8.04 -1.91 -1.55
CA ARG A 66 -6.86 -2.39 -0.83
C ARG A 66 -5.65 -2.32 -1.74
N ILE A 67 -4.61 -1.72 -1.22
CA ILE A 67 -3.31 -1.63 -1.86
C ILE A 67 -2.35 -2.45 -1.02
N GLU A 68 -1.64 -3.38 -1.64
CA GLU A 68 -0.73 -4.24 -0.91
C GLU A 68 0.59 -4.33 -1.65
N ILE A 69 1.68 -4.18 -0.91
CA ILE A 69 3.04 -4.32 -1.43
C ILE A 69 3.67 -5.51 -0.72
N GLN A 70 4.09 -6.50 -1.49
CA GLN A 70 4.76 -7.67 -0.94
C GLN A 70 6.24 -7.64 -1.28
N ASP A 71 7.05 -7.87 -0.27
CA ASP A 71 8.49 -7.93 -0.35
C ASP A 71 8.90 -9.38 -0.10
N ARG A 72 9.82 -9.88 -0.91
CA ARG A 72 10.26 -11.27 -0.83
C ARG A 72 11.48 -11.47 0.06
N ASP A 73 11.84 -10.47 0.82
CA ASP A 73 12.96 -10.59 1.74
C ASP A 73 12.57 -11.50 2.89
N ARG A 74 13.24 -12.66 2.97
CA ARG A 74 12.99 -13.62 4.03
C ARG A 74 13.58 -13.20 5.37
N GLN A 75 14.49 -12.26 5.36
CA GLN A 75 15.11 -11.78 6.58
C GLN A 75 14.24 -10.70 7.21
N TRP A 76 13.05 -11.08 7.53
CA TRP A 76 12.08 -10.20 8.13
C TRP A 76 12.45 -9.94 9.59
N PRO A 77 12.88 -8.73 9.94
CA PRO A 77 13.28 -8.42 11.31
C PRO A 77 12.11 -8.04 12.21
N ARG A 78 10.97 -8.42 11.89
CA ARG A 78 9.71 -8.31 12.65
C ARG A 78 9.54 -7.04 13.47
N PRO A 79 9.86 -7.02 14.78
CA PRO A 79 9.63 -5.80 15.56
C PRO A 79 10.45 -4.62 15.06
N ARG A 80 11.63 -4.90 14.50
CA ARG A 80 12.48 -3.84 13.97
C ARG A 80 11.86 -3.18 12.74
N VAL A 81 11.20 -3.96 11.93
CA VAL A 81 10.56 -3.40 10.74
C VAL A 81 9.51 -2.39 11.14
N LEU A 82 8.69 -2.72 12.14
CA LEU A 82 7.68 -1.76 12.61
C LEU A 82 8.32 -0.51 13.18
N ASN A 83 9.42 -0.66 13.93
CA ASN A 83 10.13 0.49 14.46
C ASN A 83 10.72 1.34 13.34
N GLU A 84 11.35 0.70 12.37
CA GLU A 84 11.92 1.42 11.23
C GLU A 84 10.86 2.17 10.45
N LEU A 85 9.73 1.54 10.24
CA LEU A 85 8.63 2.20 9.54
C LEU A 85 8.12 3.40 10.31
N SER A 86 8.04 3.29 11.63
CA SER A 86 7.65 4.42 12.48
C SER A 86 8.68 5.53 12.43
N GLU A 87 9.95 5.19 12.45
CA GLU A 87 11.02 6.16 12.46
C GLU A 87 11.28 6.82 11.11
N SER A 88 11.09 6.09 10.04
CA SER A 88 11.23 6.67 8.72
C SER A 88 10.10 7.64 8.41
N GLY A 89 9.12 7.63 9.24
CA GLY A 89 8.34 8.74 9.59
C GLY A 89 7.25 9.17 8.64
N PHE A 90 7.56 10.05 7.76
CA PHE A 90 6.51 10.77 7.04
C PHE A 90 5.63 9.90 6.16
N GLY A 91 6.20 8.83 5.59
CA GLY A 91 5.42 7.95 4.74
C GLY A 91 4.26 7.30 5.48
N PHE A 92 4.50 6.81 6.67
CA PHE A 92 3.47 6.15 7.46
C PHE A 92 2.51 7.12 8.13
N ILE A 93 2.97 8.33 8.42
CA ILE A 93 2.07 9.38 8.84
C ILE A 93 1.07 9.69 7.73
N LEU A 94 1.54 9.77 6.49
CA LEU A 94 0.68 10.03 5.35
C LEU A 94 -0.30 8.88 5.12
N ILE A 95 0.18 7.65 5.18
CA ILE A 95 -0.67 6.48 5.01
C ILE A 95 -1.75 6.45 6.09
N ASP A 96 -1.36 6.71 7.33
CA ASP A 96 -2.30 6.73 8.44
C ASP A 96 -3.37 7.81 8.26
N ALA A 97 -3.00 8.93 7.65
CA ALA A 97 -3.95 10.01 7.40
C ALA A 97 -4.91 9.70 6.26
N LEU A 98 -4.45 8.95 5.25
CA LEU A 98 -5.23 8.70 4.03
C LEU A 98 -6.00 7.39 4.06
N ALA A 99 -5.49 6.39 4.75
CA ALA A 99 -6.09 5.06 4.76
C ALA A 99 -7.07 4.90 5.92
N ALA A 100 -8.14 4.16 5.67
CA ALA A 100 -9.06 3.78 6.74
C ALA A 100 -8.41 2.78 7.68
N LYS A 101 -7.61 1.88 7.11
CA LYS A 101 -6.85 0.89 7.85
C LYS A 101 -5.56 0.62 7.11
N TRP A 102 -4.53 0.22 7.83
CA TRP A 102 -3.29 -0.26 7.23
C TRP A 102 -2.59 -1.18 8.22
N GLY A 103 -1.68 -2.00 7.70
CA GLY A 103 -0.96 -2.92 8.55
C GLY A 103 0.17 -3.62 7.81
N VAL A 104 0.84 -4.49 8.54
CA VAL A 104 1.93 -5.31 8.02
C VAL A 104 1.62 -6.75 8.40
N ARG A 105 1.79 -7.67 7.47
CA ARG A 105 1.65 -9.09 7.79
C ARG A 105 2.82 -9.87 7.23
N GLU A 106 3.13 -10.96 7.89
CA GLU A 106 4.16 -11.88 7.46
C GLU A 106 3.59 -12.79 6.37
N THR A 107 4.39 -13.06 5.34
CA THR A 107 4.01 -13.99 4.28
C THR A 107 5.01 -15.15 4.26
N GLU A 108 4.73 -16.17 3.45
CA GLU A 108 5.64 -17.30 3.33
C GLU A 108 7.00 -16.90 2.81
N THR A 109 7.06 -15.87 1.98
CA THR A 109 8.29 -15.45 1.32
C THR A 109 8.86 -14.14 1.81
N GLY A 110 8.17 -13.46 2.75
CA GLY A 110 8.65 -12.19 3.26
C GLY A 110 7.56 -11.47 4.04
N LYS A 111 7.22 -10.25 3.63
CA LYS A 111 6.19 -9.47 4.30
C LYS A 111 5.32 -8.74 3.31
N ALA A 112 4.15 -8.35 3.75
CA ALA A 112 3.23 -7.53 2.98
C ALA A 112 2.81 -6.33 3.83
N VAL A 113 2.90 -5.15 3.25
CA VAL A 113 2.37 -3.93 3.85
C VAL A 113 1.14 -3.56 3.04
N TRP A 114 0.05 -3.30 3.72
CA TRP A 114 -1.22 -3.05 3.05
C TRP A 114 -1.91 -1.83 3.61
N ALA A 115 -2.77 -1.23 2.78
CA ALA A 115 -3.61 -0.10 3.17
C ALA A 115 -4.96 -0.23 2.49
N GLU A 116 -6.01 0.17 3.19
CA GLU A 116 -7.38 0.18 2.65
C GLU A 116 -7.91 1.59 2.66
N LEU A 117 -8.38 2.02 1.50
CA LEU A 117 -9.00 3.32 1.32
C LEU A 117 -10.51 3.13 1.18
N ASP A 118 -11.28 3.99 1.85
CA ASP A 118 -12.73 3.93 1.78
C ASP A 118 -13.22 4.41 0.42
N ILE A 119 -14.01 3.59 -0.24
CA ILE A 119 -14.57 3.93 -1.55
C ILE A 119 -15.84 4.74 -1.42
N ARG A 120 -16.59 4.57 -0.34
CA ARG A 120 -17.91 5.20 -0.22
C ARG A 120 -17.81 6.70 -0.05
N PRO A 121 -18.52 7.45 -0.90
CA PRO A 121 -18.47 8.91 -0.83
C PRO A 121 -18.92 9.43 0.53
N GLY A 122 -18.26 10.48 1.01
CA GLY A 122 -18.66 11.15 2.25
C GLY A 122 -18.25 10.44 3.52
N SER A 123 -17.60 9.28 3.44
CA SER A 123 -17.13 8.57 4.63
C SER A 123 -15.84 9.18 5.13
N GLY A 124 -15.80 9.44 6.43
CA GLY A 124 -14.56 9.79 7.09
C GLY A 124 -13.88 8.55 7.64
N PRO A 125 -12.68 8.70 8.20
CA PRO A 125 -11.93 7.54 8.71
C PRO A 125 -12.71 6.72 9.74
N ALA A 126 -13.45 7.39 10.62
CA ALA A 126 -14.22 6.66 11.65
C ALA A 126 -15.32 5.83 11.03
N GLN A 127 -16.02 6.38 10.04
CA GLN A 127 -17.07 5.66 9.36
C GLN A 127 -16.53 4.49 8.54
N ALA A 128 -15.38 4.70 7.92
CA ALA A 128 -14.74 3.65 7.15
C ALA A 128 -14.39 2.47 8.04
N ALA A 129 -13.91 2.72 9.24
CA ALA A 129 -13.57 1.67 10.17
C ALA A 129 -14.78 0.81 10.55
N ILE A 130 -15.95 1.42 10.64
CA ILE A 130 -17.18 0.70 10.96
C ILE A 130 -17.64 -0.15 9.78
N ALA A 131 -17.51 0.38 8.59
CA ALA A 131 -18.05 -0.24 7.39
C ALA A 131 -17.16 -1.33 6.79
N CYS A 132 -15.90 -1.30 7.11
CA CYS A 132 -14.91 -2.12 6.47
C CYS A 132 -15.23 -3.63 6.47
N PRO A 133 -15.73 -4.21 7.54
CA PRO A 133 -15.99 -5.66 7.56
C PRO A 133 -17.03 -6.13 6.57
N ALA A 134 -17.82 -5.24 6.04
CA ALA A 134 -18.88 -5.61 5.14
C ALA A 134 -18.40 -5.98 3.75
N GLY A 135 -17.14 -5.74 3.47
CA GLY A 135 -16.55 -5.96 2.15
C GLY A 135 -16.68 -7.33 1.56
#